data_d56652ab0ce6c928b96eae6d3e8821b5
#
_entry.id   d56652ab0ce6c928b96eae6d3e8821b5
#
_cell.length_a   1.000
_cell.length_b   1.000
_cell.length_c   1.000
_cell.angle_alpha   90.00
_cell.angle_beta   90.00
_cell.angle_gamma   90.00
#
_symmetry.space_group_name_H-M   'P 1'
#
loop_
_entity.id
_entity.type
_entity.pdbx_description
1 polymer ?
#
loop_
_entity_poly.entity_id
_entity_poly.type
_entity_poly.pdbx_seq_one_letter_code
_entity_poly.pdbx_strand_id
1 'polypeptide(L)'
;MRLYFLSQISLLVLSALLVVNLSLVPAALAQGAAETAKPSRGAAGGQTARPSTAEAPVQVPKINFGITPSNAPEDISVALQIIVLLTVLSLAPSILMMATSFTRIVIVLSFVRRALATQQLPSNQVLIGLSMILTFFVMTPTFAKINETSLQPYFNRQITQVQALEKASETLRDFMLRQTRESDLSLFIKMAQAPKYEKKTDVPFYIVMPAYIISEMKIAFEMGLIIFLPFLVIDMVVASVLMSMGMMMLPPAMISLPFKMLIFVLADGWHLIIKSLVSSFV
;
A
#
# COMPACT_ATOMS: atom_id res chain seq x y z
N MET A 1 -14.92 6.47 -24.09
CA MET A 1 -14.94 6.52 -22.62
C MET A 1 -13.99 5.48 -21.96
N ARG A 2 -14.01 4.20 -22.34
CA ARG A 2 -13.10 3.16 -21.79
C ARG A 2 -11.60 3.42 -22.01
N LEU A 3 -11.20 3.97 -23.13
CA LEU A 3 -9.79 4.26 -23.46
C LEU A 3 -9.20 5.42 -22.62
N TYR A 4 -10.01 6.42 -22.27
CA TYR A 4 -9.59 7.53 -21.40
C TYR A 4 -9.39 7.08 -19.96
N PHE A 5 -10.21 6.13 -19.49
CA PHE A 5 -10.11 5.57 -18.14
C PHE A 5 -8.84 4.69 -17.97
N LEU A 6 -8.49 3.91 -18.98
CA LEU A 6 -7.26 3.11 -19.00
C LEU A 6 -5.99 3.99 -19.03
N SER A 7 -6.04 5.13 -19.74
CA SER A 7 -4.95 6.10 -19.76
C SER A 7 -4.73 6.77 -18.40
N GLN A 8 -5.80 7.12 -17.68
CA GLN A 8 -5.71 7.73 -16.34
C GLN A 8 -5.21 6.73 -15.27
N ILE A 9 -5.63 5.46 -15.35
CA ILE A 9 -5.14 4.40 -14.47
C ILE A 9 -3.65 4.13 -14.74
N SER A 10 -3.23 4.12 -16.01
CA SER A 10 -1.82 3.97 -16.40
C SER A 10 -0.95 5.10 -15.83
N LEU A 11 -1.44 6.35 -15.84
CA LEU A 11 -0.73 7.50 -15.30
C LEU A 11 -0.62 7.44 -13.76
N LEU A 12 -1.67 7.01 -13.08
CA LEU A 12 -1.69 6.83 -11.62
C LEU A 12 -0.77 5.68 -11.17
N VAL A 13 -0.76 4.57 -11.90
CA VAL A 13 0.14 3.45 -11.64
C VAL A 13 1.59 3.84 -11.91
N LEU A 14 1.85 4.60 -12.98
CA LEU A 14 3.19 5.09 -13.31
C LEU A 14 3.69 6.10 -12.28
N SER A 15 2.85 7.00 -11.78
CA SER A 15 3.21 7.95 -10.72
C SER A 15 3.44 7.27 -9.38
N ALA A 16 2.65 6.26 -9.03
CA ALA A 16 2.85 5.46 -7.81
C ALA A 16 4.15 4.63 -7.89
N LEU A 17 4.48 4.06 -9.06
CA LEU A 17 5.74 3.37 -9.32
C LEU A 17 6.95 4.32 -9.26
N LEU A 18 6.80 5.56 -9.72
CA LEU A 18 7.86 6.57 -9.69
C LEU A 18 8.14 7.03 -8.25
N VAL A 19 7.10 7.19 -7.41
CA VAL A 19 7.24 7.53 -5.99
C VAL A 19 7.89 6.39 -5.20
N VAL A 20 7.57 5.13 -5.50
CA VAL A 20 8.19 3.95 -4.88
C VAL A 20 9.66 3.82 -5.29
N ASN A 21 10.03 4.15 -6.55
CA ASN A 21 11.43 4.13 -6.97
C ASN A 21 12.26 5.28 -6.38
N LEU A 22 11.67 6.44 -6.12
CA LEU A 22 12.38 7.57 -5.53
C LEU A 22 12.72 7.35 -4.04
N SER A 23 11.97 6.50 -3.34
CA SER A 23 12.24 6.12 -1.95
C SER A 23 13.27 4.98 -1.81
N LEU A 24 13.66 4.34 -2.92
CA LEU A 24 14.64 3.23 -2.99
C LEU A 24 16.02 3.65 -3.51
N VAL A 25 16.29 4.95 -3.69
CA VAL A 25 17.65 5.42 -3.99
C VAL A 25 18.48 5.24 -2.71
N PRO A 26 19.42 4.28 -2.67
CA PRO A 26 20.22 4.06 -1.49
C PRO A 26 21.16 5.26 -1.29
N ALA A 27 21.39 5.59 -0.03
CA ALA A 27 22.34 6.63 0.46
C ALA A 27 23.81 6.40 0.02
N ALA A 28 24.04 5.64 -1.04
CA ALA A 28 25.38 5.32 -1.57
C ALA A 28 26.04 6.44 -2.38
N LEU A 29 25.32 7.52 -2.74
CA LEU A 29 25.87 8.64 -3.48
C LEU A 29 26.32 9.83 -2.59
N ALA A 30 26.10 9.76 -1.27
CA ALA A 30 26.51 10.83 -0.36
C ALA A 30 27.95 10.72 0.17
N GLN A 31 28.70 9.66 -0.14
CA GLN A 31 30.04 9.42 0.37
C GLN A 31 31.19 9.73 -0.61
N GLY A 32 30.88 10.21 -1.82
CA GLY A 32 31.89 10.48 -2.86
C GLY A 32 32.36 11.92 -3.00
N ALA A 33 31.85 12.88 -2.22
CA ALA A 33 32.11 14.32 -2.43
C ALA A 33 32.92 15.03 -1.32
N ALA A 34 33.55 14.32 -0.41
CA ALA A 34 34.24 14.90 0.74
C ALA A 34 35.78 14.84 0.69
N GLU A 35 36.35 14.50 -0.45
CA GLU A 35 37.83 14.43 -0.54
C GLU A 35 38.31 15.07 -1.84
N THR A 36 38.41 16.41 -1.87
CA THR A 36 39.41 17.23 -2.57
C THR A 36 39.03 18.71 -2.52
N ALA A 37 39.47 19.44 -1.50
CA ALA A 37 39.72 20.88 -1.61
C ALA A 37 40.74 21.28 -0.56
N LYS A 38 42.00 21.29 -0.96
CA LYS A 38 43.08 22.02 -0.26
C LYS A 38 43.04 23.50 -0.68
N PRO A 39 43.28 24.45 0.21
CA PRO A 39 43.26 25.88 -0.10
C PRO A 39 44.56 26.34 -0.69
N SER A 40 44.53 27.03 -1.81
CA SER A 40 45.66 27.88 -2.27
C SER A 40 45.34 29.35 -2.07
N ARG A 41 46.27 29.99 -1.37
CA ARG A 41 46.35 31.40 -1.06
C ARG A 41 46.99 32.15 -2.26
N GLY A 42 46.54 33.37 -2.57
CA GLY A 42 47.39 34.31 -3.29
C GLY A 42 46.65 35.31 -4.17
N ALA A 43 46.55 36.54 -3.67
CA ALA A 43 46.96 37.83 -4.23
C ALA A 43 46.15 38.52 -5.35
N ALA A 44 45.54 39.60 -4.94
CA ALA A 44 45.64 40.98 -5.44
C ALA A 44 45.38 41.32 -6.94
N GLY A 45 44.49 42.28 -7.15
CA GLY A 45 44.69 43.37 -8.10
C GLY A 45 43.69 43.49 -9.25
N GLY A 46 43.03 44.65 -9.34
CA GLY A 46 42.65 45.23 -10.62
C GLY A 46 41.17 45.50 -10.86
N GLN A 47 40.76 46.68 -10.58
CA GLN A 47 39.55 47.36 -11.06
C GLN A 47 39.57 47.47 -12.58
N THR A 48 38.42 47.21 -13.24
CA THR A 48 37.91 48.09 -14.31
C THR A 48 36.43 47.82 -14.51
N ALA A 49 35.65 48.87 -14.41
CA ALA A 49 34.24 48.97 -14.70
C ALA A 49 33.98 48.98 -16.21
N ARG A 50 32.89 48.33 -16.66
CA ARG A 50 32.09 48.76 -17.81
C ARG A 50 30.67 48.19 -17.74
N PRO A 51 29.69 48.89 -18.33
CA PRO A 51 28.31 48.86 -17.87
C PRO A 51 27.39 47.89 -18.60
N SER A 52 26.48 47.37 -17.84
CA SER A 52 25.04 47.19 -18.02
C SER A 52 24.43 46.92 -19.39
N THR A 53 23.78 45.79 -19.49
CA THR A 53 22.50 45.73 -20.14
C THR A 53 21.53 45.03 -19.18
N ALA A 54 20.44 45.75 -18.85
CA ALA A 54 19.42 45.30 -17.90
C ALA A 54 18.58 44.17 -18.53
N GLU A 55 18.79 42.95 -18.10
CA GLU A 55 17.82 41.89 -18.21
C GLU A 55 17.10 41.78 -16.87
N ALA A 56 15.78 41.93 -16.90
CA ALA A 56 14.94 41.81 -15.73
C ALA A 56 15.10 40.41 -15.11
N PRO A 57 15.38 40.27 -13.81
CA PRO A 57 15.51 38.97 -13.20
C PRO A 57 14.14 38.30 -13.13
N VAL A 58 14.01 37.16 -13.80
CA VAL A 58 12.94 36.21 -13.53
C VAL A 58 13.03 35.85 -12.05
N GLN A 59 12.10 36.32 -11.25
CA GLN A 59 11.99 35.96 -9.83
C GLN A 59 11.54 34.49 -9.74
N VAL A 60 12.52 33.60 -9.66
CA VAL A 60 12.29 32.24 -9.20
C VAL A 60 11.93 32.34 -7.71
N PRO A 61 10.79 31.83 -7.26
CA PRO A 61 10.46 31.83 -5.84
C PRO A 61 11.54 31.03 -5.10
N LYS A 62 12.37 31.70 -4.35
CA LYS A 62 13.36 31.09 -3.45
C LYS A 62 12.57 30.51 -2.28
N ILE A 63 12.37 29.21 -2.26
CA ILE A 63 11.92 28.51 -1.06
C ILE A 63 13.10 28.51 -0.08
N ASN A 64 13.12 29.48 0.80
CA ASN A 64 14.09 29.56 1.89
C ASN A 64 13.69 28.54 2.96
N PHE A 65 14.31 27.37 2.98
CA PHE A 65 14.34 26.49 4.15
C PHE A 65 15.33 27.00 5.22
N GLY A 66 15.43 28.29 5.41
CA GLY A 66 16.20 28.87 6.51
C GLY A 66 15.41 28.73 7.80
N ILE A 67 15.86 27.87 8.70
CA ILE A 67 15.44 27.90 10.11
C ILE A 67 16.03 29.19 10.71
N THR A 68 15.39 30.32 10.46
CA THR A 68 15.61 31.49 11.28
C THR A 68 14.86 31.28 12.58
N PRO A 69 15.51 31.42 13.75
CA PRO A 69 14.79 31.38 15.02
C PRO A 69 13.88 32.61 15.11
N SER A 70 12.65 32.46 14.67
CA SER A 70 11.61 33.47 14.78
C SER A 70 10.85 33.19 16.05
N ASN A 71 10.81 34.17 16.96
CA ASN A 71 10.04 34.10 18.21
C ASN A 71 8.57 34.52 18.03
N ALA A 72 8.09 34.64 16.79
CA ALA A 72 6.70 34.98 16.53
C ALA A 72 5.79 33.73 16.58
N PRO A 73 4.70 33.76 17.33
CA PRO A 73 3.77 32.61 17.44
C PRO A 73 3.17 32.17 16.11
N GLU A 74 3.12 33.05 15.11
CA GLU A 74 2.59 32.79 13.77
C GLU A 74 3.48 31.85 12.96
N ASP A 75 4.81 31.96 13.05
CA ASP A 75 5.76 31.11 12.33
C ASP A 75 5.81 29.68 12.87
N ILE A 76 5.60 29.52 14.17
CA ILE A 76 5.47 28.21 14.83
C ILE A 76 4.22 27.49 14.33
N SER A 77 3.14 28.23 14.11
CA SER A 77 1.90 27.70 13.55
C SER A 77 2.08 27.12 12.14
N VAL A 78 2.80 27.83 11.26
CA VAL A 78 3.10 27.37 9.88
C VAL A 78 4.01 26.14 9.89
N ALA A 79 5.06 26.14 10.69
CA ALA A 79 5.97 25.01 10.81
C ALA A 79 5.25 23.76 11.33
N LEU A 80 4.39 23.89 12.34
CA LEU A 80 3.58 22.82 12.87
C LEU A 80 2.60 22.27 11.81
N GLN A 81 1.97 23.15 11.04
CA GLN A 81 1.07 22.76 9.97
C GLN A 81 1.78 21.97 8.86
N ILE A 82 3.00 22.35 8.49
CA ILE A 82 3.82 21.63 7.52
C ILE A 82 4.20 20.24 8.06
N ILE A 83 4.64 20.15 9.32
CA ILE A 83 4.99 18.87 9.95
C ILE A 83 3.78 17.94 9.99
N VAL A 84 2.61 18.43 10.40
CA VAL A 84 1.38 17.64 10.42
C VAL A 84 1.01 17.19 9.01
N LEU A 85 1.09 18.08 8.01
CA LEU A 85 0.81 17.75 6.61
C LEU A 85 1.74 16.65 6.09
N LEU A 86 3.05 16.78 6.34
CA LEU A 86 4.03 15.76 5.94
C LEU A 86 3.78 14.42 6.64
N THR A 87 3.42 14.45 7.93
CA THR A 87 3.10 13.25 8.69
C THR A 87 1.87 12.55 8.10
N VAL A 88 0.78 13.29 7.83
CA VAL A 88 -0.43 12.76 7.21
C VAL A 88 -0.12 12.20 5.81
N LEU A 89 0.64 12.93 5.01
CA LEU A 89 1.01 12.50 3.66
C LEU A 89 1.86 11.22 3.67
N SER A 90 2.75 11.05 4.64
CA SER A 90 3.57 9.84 4.78
C SER A 90 2.78 8.62 5.25
N LEU A 91 1.72 8.82 6.06
CA LEU A 91 0.85 7.75 6.54
C LEU A 91 -0.27 7.36 5.56
N ALA A 92 -0.64 8.27 4.66
CA ALA A 92 -1.76 8.07 3.73
C ALA A 92 -1.66 6.77 2.90
N PRO A 93 -0.51 6.38 2.30
CA PRO A 93 -0.39 5.13 1.56
C PRO A 93 -0.67 3.90 2.42
N SER A 94 -0.19 3.88 3.67
CA SER A 94 -0.40 2.76 4.59
C SER A 94 -1.88 2.63 4.97
N ILE A 95 -2.55 3.75 5.26
CA ILE A 95 -3.97 3.78 5.60
C ILE A 95 -4.81 3.30 4.40
N LEU A 96 -4.49 3.74 3.18
CA LEU A 96 -5.18 3.31 1.97
C LEU A 96 -5.01 1.81 1.71
N MET A 97 -3.81 1.25 1.89
CA MET A 97 -3.59 -0.19 1.76
C MET A 97 -4.40 -0.98 2.80
N MET A 98 -4.48 -0.50 4.04
CA MET A 98 -5.27 -1.15 5.10
C MET A 98 -6.78 -1.02 4.89
N ALA A 99 -7.25 0.04 4.24
CA ALA A 99 -8.68 0.28 3.99
C ALA A 99 -9.20 -0.36 2.68
N THR A 100 -8.34 -1.05 1.92
CA THR A 100 -8.67 -1.71 0.66
C THR A 100 -8.56 -3.22 0.76
N SER A 101 -8.89 -3.93 -0.32
CA SER A 101 -8.74 -5.40 -0.42
C SER A 101 -7.28 -5.90 -0.34
N PHE A 102 -6.28 -5.02 -0.30
CA PHE A 102 -4.85 -5.35 -0.32
C PHE A 102 -4.46 -6.32 0.80
N THR A 103 -4.94 -6.08 2.02
CA THR A 103 -4.58 -6.87 3.20
C THR A 103 -4.95 -8.35 3.03
N ARG A 104 -6.18 -8.66 2.60
CA ARG A 104 -6.61 -10.05 2.35
C ARG A 104 -5.77 -10.68 1.25
N ILE A 105 -5.59 -9.98 0.14
CA ILE A 105 -4.89 -10.49 -1.05
C ILE A 105 -3.44 -10.84 -0.71
N VAL A 106 -2.69 -9.93 -0.08
CA VAL A 106 -1.27 -10.16 0.23
C VAL A 106 -1.07 -11.29 1.23
N ILE A 107 -1.96 -11.42 2.22
CA ILE A 107 -1.89 -12.50 3.20
C ILE A 107 -2.16 -13.85 2.53
N VAL A 108 -3.24 -13.96 1.73
CA VAL A 108 -3.57 -15.22 1.03
C VAL A 108 -2.45 -15.64 0.08
N LEU A 109 -1.91 -14.72 -0.74
CA LEU A 109 -0.78 -15.03 -1.63
C LEU A 109 0.47 -15.44 -0.86
N SER A 110 0.69 -14.87 0.33
CA SER A 110 1.78 -15.29 1.22
C SER A 110 1.58 -16.71 1.74
N PHE A 111 0.35 -17.11 2.04
CA PHE A 111 0.02 -18.50 2.41
C PHE A 111 0.24 -19.47 1.26
N VAL A 112 -0.12 -19.11 0.02
CA VAL A 112 0.16 -19.93 -1.18
C VAL A 112 1.64 -20.24 -1.29
N ARG A 113 2.50 -19.21 -1.18
CA ARG A 113 3.95 -19.40 -1.22
C ARG A 113 4.45 -20.36 -0.13
N ARG A 114 3.93 -20.21 1.10
CA ARG A 114 4.30 -21.10 2.22
C ARG A 114 3.81 -22.54 2.01
N ALA A 115 2.59 -22.71 1.48
CA ALA A 115 2.01 -24.01 1.19
C ALA A 115 2.82 -24.80 0.18
N LEU A 116 3.37 -24.12 -0.84
CA LEU A 116 4.26 -24.70 -1.85
C LEU A 116 5.66 -25.06 -1.31
N ALA A 117 5.97 -24.73 -0.04
CA ALA A 117 7.30 -24.91 0.59
C ALA A 117 8.44 -24.18 -0.18
N THR A 118 8.13 -23.26 -1.06
CA THR A 118 9.12 -22.44 -1.76
C THR A 118 9.60 -21.34 -0.81
N GLN A 119 10.88 -21.40 -0.40
CA GLN A 119 11.41 -20.50 0.63
C GLN A 119 11.45 -19.04 0.19
N GLN A 120 11.67 -18.77 -1.11
CA GLN A 120 11.86 -17.41 -1.63
C GLN A 120 11.16 -17.11 -2.95
N LEU A 121 10.54 -18.08 -3.61
CA LEU A 121 9.86 -17.89 -4.90
C LEU A 121 8.33 -18.02 -4.74
N PRO A 122 7.54 -17.09 -5.26
CA PRO A 122 7.91 -15.78 -5.79
C PRO A 122 8.44 -14.81 -4.72
N SER A 123 9.29 -13.84 -5.10
CA SER A 123 9.86 -12.87 -4.16
C SER A 123 8.78 -11.98 -3.53
N ASN A 124 9.07 -11.38 -2.36
CA ASN A 124 8.11 -10.48 -1.69
C ASN A 124 7.65 -9.33 -2.60
N GLN A 125 8.55 -8.81 -3.43
CA GLN A 125 8.23 -7.72 -4.36
C GLN A 125 7.20 -8.16 -5.41
N VAL A 126 7.34 -9.38 -5.95
CA VAL A 126 6.37 -9.94 -6.91
C VAL A 126 5.01 -10.14 -6.25
N LEU A 127 4.97 -10.66 -5.01
CA LEU A 127 3.71 -10.83 -4.27
C LEU A 127 3.03 -9.50 -3.97
N ILE A 128 3.79 -8.50 -3.53
CA ILE A 128 3.26 -7.15 -3.29
C ILE A 128 2.74 -6.53 -4.59
N GLY A 129 3.51 -6.61 -5.67
CA GLY A 129 3.11 -6.10 -6.98
C GLY A 129 1.83 -6.77 -7.51
N LEU A 130 1.75 -8.11 -7.43
CA LEU A 130 0.55 -8.85 -7.82
C LEU A 130 -0.64 -8.49 -6.94
N SER A 131 -0.42 -8.35 -5.61
CA SER A 131 -1.47 -7.93 -4.67
C SER A 131 -2.00 -6.54 -5.00
N MET A 132 -1.14 -5.59 -5.38
CA MET A 132 -1.57 -4.25 -5.80
C MET A 132 -2.41 -4.31 -7.07
N ILE A 133 -1.99 -5.05 -8.10
CA ILE A 133 -2.74 -5.18 -9.35
C ILE A 133 -4.13 -5.77 -9.09
N LEU A 134 -4.21 -6.84 -8.30
CA LEU A 134 -5.48 -7.46 -7.93
C LEU A 134 -6.34 -6.53 -7.07
N THR A 135 -5.72 -5.75 -6.17
CA THR A 135 -6.43 -4.74 -5.38
C THR A 135 -7.08 -3.69 -6.27
N PHE A 136 -6.35 -3.13 -7.22
CA PHE A 136 -6.92 -2.18 -8.17
C PHE A 136 -8.08 -2.79 -8.95
N PHE A 137 -7.95 -4.04 -9.39
CA PHE A 137 -9.01 -4.74 -10.10
C PHE A 137 -10.28 -4.89 -9.23
N VAL A 138 -10.15 -5.37 -8.00
CA VAL A 138 -11.27 -5.56 -7.06
C VAL A 138 -11.89 -4.23 -6.65
N MET A 139 -11.07 -3.18 -6.44
CA MET A 139 -11.52 -1.87 -6.01
C MET A 139 -12.03 -0.98 -7.14
N THR A 140 -11.92 -1.40 -8.40
CA THR A 140 -12.39 -0.62 -9.57
C THR A 140 -13.81 -0.06 -9.40
N PRO A 141 -14.84 -0.83 -9.00
CA PRO A 141 -16.20 -0.29 -8.82
C PRO A 141 -16.27 0.76 -7.69
N THR A 142 -15.51 0.58 -6.62
CA THR A 142 -15.45 1.53 -5.50
C THR A 142 -14.76 2.83 -5.93
N PHE A 143 -13.64 2.74 -6.63
CA PHE A 143 -12.93 3.91 -7.16
C PHE A 143 -13.75 4.66 -8.23
N ALA A 144 -14.48 3.96 -9.08
CA ALA A 144 -15.39 4.57 -10.03
C ALA A 144 -16.47 5.39 -9.30
N LYS A 145 -17.08 4.83 -8.26
CA LYS A 145 -18.07 5.53 -7.44
C LYS A 145 -17.48 6.75 -6.74
N ILE A 146 -16.26 6.66 -6.17
CA ILE A 146 -15.56 7.82 -5.57
C ILE A 146 -15.31 8.89 -6.62
N ASN A 147 -14.89 8.52 -7.82
CA ASN A 147 -14.66 9.47 -8.90
C ASN A 147 -15.93 10.22 -9.28
N GLU A 148 -17.06 9.52 -9.44
CA GLU A 148 -18.35 10.12 -9.84
C GLU A 148 -18.97 10.97 -8.74
N THR A 149 -18.93 10.51 -7.48
CA THR A 149 -19.65 11.19 -6.38
C THR A 149 -18.82 12.25 -5.66
N SER A 150 -17.50 12.19 -5.77
CA SER A 150 -16.58 13.04 -5.01
C SER A 150 -15.65 13.85 -5.92
N LEU A 151 -14.80 13.18 -6.73
CA LEU A 151 -13.76 13.87 -7.49
C LEU A 151 -14.30 14.73 -8.63
N GLN A 152 -15.22 14.20 -9.46
CA GLN A 152 -15.80 14.97 -10.56
C GLN A 152 -16.57 16.20 -10.09
N PRO A 153 -17.47 16.12 -9.08
CA PRO A 153 -18.14 17.30 -8.54
C PRO A 153 -17.18 18.33 -7.94
N TYR A 154 -16.09 17.87 -7.31
CA TYR A 154 -15.06 18.75 -6.79
C TYR A 154 -14.33 19.51 -7.90
N PHE A 155 -13.86 18.82 -8.96
CA PHE A 155 -13.20 19.46 -10.10
C PHE A 155 -14.13 20.41 -10.86
N ASN A 156 -15.42 20.10 -10.90
CA ASN A 156 -16.44 20.96 -11.47
C ASN A 156 -16.87 22.10 -10.53
N ARG A 157 -16.19 22.28 -9.37
CA ARG A 157 -16.48 23.31 -8.36
C ARG A 157 -17.92 23.27 -7.81
N GLN A 158 -18.57 22.12 -7.83
CA GLN A 158 -19.94 21.94 -7.32
C GLN A 158 -19.95 21.66 -5.82
N ILE A 159 -18.87 21.12 -5.28
CA ILE A 159 -18.70 20.80 -3.86
C ILE A 159 -17.37 21.32 -3.35
N THR A 160 -17.28 21.55 -2.04
CA THR A 160 -16.03 21.95 -1.37
C THR A 160 -15.11 20.75 -1.17
N GLN A 161 -13.83 21.02 -0.89
CA GLN A 161 -12.84 19.98 -0.59
C GLN A 161 -13.27 19.09 0.59
N VAL A 162 -13.86 19.68 1.64
CA VAL A 162 -14.33 18.96 2.83
C VAL A 162 -15.46 18.00 2.45
N GLN A 163 -16.44 18.46 1.69
CA GLN A 163 -17.56 17.64 1.19
C GLN A 163 -17.09 16.52 0.26
N ALA A 164 -16.08 16.78 -0.58
CA ALA A 164 -15.49 15.77 -1.44
C ALA A 164 -14.83 14.65 -0.63
N LEU A 165 -14.06 15.02 0.41
CA LEU A 165 -13.41 14.06 1.30
C LEU A 165 -14.44 13.25 2.10
N GLU A 166 -15.50 13.89 2.57
CA GLU A 166 -16.59 13.22 3.28
C GLU A 166 -17.27 12.16 2.40
N LYS A 167 -17.68 12.50 1.18
CA LYS A 167 -18.29 11.56 0.23
C LYS A 167 -17.34 10.41 -0.17
N ALA A 168 -16.06 10.71 -0.35
CA ALA A 168 -15.06 9.67 -0.62
C ALA A 168 -14.93 8.71 0.56
N SER A 169 -14.86 9.24 1.78
CA SER A 169 -14.77 8.42 3.01
C SER A 169 -16.04 7.59 3.25
N GLU A 170 -17.23 8.11 2.93
CA GLU A 170 -18.49 7.36 2.99
C GLU A 170 -18.47 6.17 2.01
N THR A 171 -18.06 6.39 0.77
CA THR A 171 -17.97 5.32 -0.23
C THR A 171 -16.99 4.23 0.20
N LEU A 172 -15.85 4.61 0.78
CA LEU A 172 -14.87 3.68 1.30
C LEU A 172 -15.39 2.93 2.53
N ARG A 173 -16.08 3.63 3.44
CA ARG A 173 -16.75 3.04 4.61
C ARG A 173 -17.80 2.00 4.19
N ASP A 174 -18.62 2.29 3.18
CA ASP A 174 -19.60 1.35 2.64
C ASP A 174 -18.95 0.08 2.10
N PHE A 175 -17.80 0.20 1.42
CA PHE A 175 -17.02 -0.96 0.99
C PHE A 175 -16.55 -1.78 2.19
N MET A 176 -15.92 -1.13 3.19
CA MET A 176 -15.43 -1.82 4.39
C MET A 176 -16.55 -2.51 5.16
N LEU A 177 -17.70 -1.86 5.32
CA LEU A 177 -18.86 -2.44 6.02
C LEU A 177 -19.40 -3.71 5.34
N ARG A 178 -19.40 -3.77 4.00
CA ARG A 178 -19.82 -4.98 3.27
C ARG A 178 -18.88 -6.16 3.50
N GLN A 179 -17.60 -5.89 3.71
CA GLN A 179 -16.57 -6.91 3.92
C GLN A 179 -16.35 -7.24 5.40
N THR A 180 -16.89 -6.43 6.34
CA THR A 180 -16.71 -6.62 7.77
C THR A 180 -17.74 -7.63 8.32
N ARG A 181 -17.27 -8.61 9.07
CA ARG A 181 -18.11 -9.58 9.77
C ARG A 181 -18.89 -8.90 10.91
N GLU A 182 -20.16 -9.26 11.08
CA GLU A 182 -21.02 -8.68 12.12
C GLU A 182 -20.47 -8.89 13.53
N SER A 183 -19.86 -10.05 13.79
CA SER A 183 -19.22 -10.36 15.07
C SER A 183 -18.09 -9.38 15.41
N ASP A 184 -17.26 -9.05 14.42
CA ASP A 184 -16.11 -8.19 14.62
C ASP A 184 -16.56 -6.73 14.75
N LEU A 185 -17.51 -6.29 13.92
CA LEU A 185 -18.11 -4.96 14.05
C LEU A 185 -18.76 -4.77 15.43
N SER A 186 -19.56 -5.74 15.89
CA SER A 186 -20.22 -5.68 17.20
C SER A 186 -19.24 -5.64 18.37
N LEU A 187 -18.08 -6.31 18.23
CA LEU A 187 -17.01 -6.27 19.22
C LEU A 187 -16.47 -4.84 19.38
N PHE A 188 -16.12 -4.17 18.27
CA PHE A 188 -15.55 -2.83 18.33
C PHE A 188 -16.58 -1.77 18.76
N ILE A 189 -17.86 -1.91 18.40
CA ILE A 189 -18.94 -1.05 18.93
C ILE A 189 -19.02 -1.15 20.45
N LYS A 190 -18.98 -2.38 21.00
CA LYS A 190 -19.00 -2.60 22.46
C LYS A 190 -17.76 -2.05 23.14
N MET A 191 -16.57 -2.24 22.57
CA MET A 191 -15.31 -1.72 23.10
C MET A 191 -15.26 -0.19 23.11
N ALA A 192 -15.84 0.45 22.09
CA ALA A 192 -15.94 1.90 22.02
C ALA A 192 -17.01 2.50 22.94
N GLN A 193 -17.77 1.67 23.69
CA GLN A 193 -18.91 2.09 24.52
C GLN A 193 -19.90 2.98 23.73
N ALA A 194 -19.96 2.75 22.41
CA ALA A 194 -20.77 3.55 21.52
C ALA A 194 -22.26 3.20 21.66
N PRO A 195 -23.17 4.16 21.43
CA PRO A 195 -24.61 3.88 21.42
C PRO A 195 -24.94 2.83 20.37
N LYS A 196 -26.06 2.13 20.56
CA LYS A 196 -26.54 1.17 19.59
C LYS A 196 -26.97 1.92 18.33
N TYR A 197 -26.27 1.69 17.23
CA TYR A 197 -26.61 2.28 15.93
C TYR A 197 -27.80 1.54 15.32
N GLU A 198 -28.75 2.28 14.75
CA GLU A 198 -29.93 1.71 14.08
C GLU A 198 -29.53 1.09 12.73
N LYS A 199 -28.60 1.73 12.03
CA LYS A 199 -28.09 1.27 10.73
C LYS A 199 -26.58 1.05 10.78
N LYS A 200 -26.09 0.04 10.07
CA LYS A 200 -24.66 -0.22 9.94
C LYS A 200 -23.91 0.98 9.31
N THR A 201 -24.57 1.73 8.43
CA THR A 201 -24.03 2.93 7.79
C THR A 201 -23.75 4.09 8.74
N ASP A 202 -24.39 4.10 9.91
CA ASP A 202 -24.24 5.18 10.88
C ASP A 202 -23.02 4.99 11.80
N VAL A 203 -22.37 3.82 11.71
CA VAL A 203 -21.17 3.52 12.48
C VAL A 203 -20.00 4.38 11.99
N PRO A 204 -19.34 5.16 12.86
CA PRO A 204 -18.26 6.04 12.44
C PRO A 204 -17.02 5.28 11.95
N PHE A 205 -16.28 5.92 11.05
CA PHE A 205 -15.12 5.35 10.37
C PHE A 205 -14.06 4.77 11.32
N TYR A 206 -13.82 5.43 12.48
CA TYR A 206 -12.82 4.98 13.45
C TYR A 206 -13.17 3.65 14.15
N ILE A 207 -14.44 3.24 14.13
CA ILE A 207 -14.90 1.92 14.63
C ILE A 207 -14.86 0.89 13.49
N VAL A 208 -15.28 1.30 12.28
CA VAL A 208 -15.36 0.40 11.12
C VAL A 208 -13.97 -0.05 10.69
N MET A 209 -12.99 0.85 10.66
CA MET A 209 -11.65 0.56 10.16
C MET A 209 -10.95 -0.59 10.91
N PRO A 210 -10.83 -0.58 12.25
CA PRO A 210 -10.21 -1.70 12.98
C PRO A 210 -11.05 -2.99 12.87
N ALA A 211 -12.39 -2.90 12.89
CA ALA A 211 -13.26 -4.05 12.70
C ALA A 211 -13.05 -4.71 11.33
N TYR A 212 -12.92 -3.90 10.29
CA TYR A 212 -12.64 -4.33 8.94
C TYR A 212 -11.28 -5.04 8.84
N ILE A 213 -10.20 -4.44 9.37
CA ILE A 213 -8.85 -5.02 9.31
C ILE A 213 -8.83 -6.41 9.98
N ILE A 214 -9.45 -6.55 11.16
CA ILE A 214 -9.53 -7.83 11.86
C ILE A 214 -10.35 -8.85 11.07
N SER A 215 -11.47 -8.44 10.47
CA SER A 215 -12.28 -9.29 9.61
C SER A 215 -11.50 -9.76 8.36
N GLU A 216 -10.78 -8.86 7.70
CA GLU A 216 -9.95 -9.17 6.53
C GLU A 216 -8.84 -10.17 6.88
N MET A 217 -8.15 -9.95 8.01
CA MET A 217 -7.12 -10.87 8.50
C MET A 217 -7.72 -12.26 8.75
N LYS A 218 -8.85 -12.34 9.44
CA LYS A 218 -9.50 -13.61 9.76
C LYS A 218 -9.93 -14.37 8.52
N ILE A 219 -10.59 -13.70 7.56
CA ILE A 219 -10.98 -14.29 6.28
C ILE A 219 -9.75 -14.75 5.50
N ALA A 220 -8.68 -13.93 5.47
CA ALA A 220 -7.44 -14.30 4.80
C ALA A 220 -6.78 -15.53 5.42
N PHE A 221 -6.80 -15.68 6.75
CA PHE A 221 -6.31 -16.87 7.45
C PHE A 221 -7.18 -18.10 7.16
N GLU A 222 -8.51 -17.96 7.15
CA GLU A 222 -9.44 -19.04 6.81
C GLU A 222 -9.18 -19.53 5.38
N MET A 223 -9.09 -18.63 4.40
CA MET A 223 -8.76 -18.97 3.00
C MET A 223 -7.37 -19.60 2.89
N GLY A 224 -6.37 -19.01 3.56
CA GLY A 224 -5.00 -19.50 3.58
C GLY A 224 -4.90 -20.93 4.13
N LEU A 225 -5.65 -21.22 5.19
CA LEU A 225 -5.71 -22.56 5.77
C LEU A 225 -6.31 -23.58 4.78
N ILE A 226 -7.41 -23.24 4.12
CA ILE A 226 -8.04 -24.12 3.12
C ILE A 226 -7.06 -24.44 1.98
N ILE A 227 -6.32 -23.44 1.51
CA ILE A 227 -5.28 -23.61 0.48
C ILE A 227 -4.14 -24.51 1.00
N PHE A 228 -3.78 -24.40 2.28
CA PHE A 228 -2.68 -25.14 2.87
C PHE A 228 -2.98 -26.63 3.06
N LEU A 229 -4.26 -27.00 3.31
CA LEU A 229 -4.68 -28.37 3.61
C LEU A 229 -4.24 -29.42 2.59
N PRO A 230 -4.46 -29.27 1.27
CA PRO A 230 -4.03 -30.28 0.30
C PRO A 230 -2.51 -30.49 0.29
N PHE A 231 -1.75 -29.43 0.48
CA PHE A 231 -0.28 -29.51 0.51
C PHE A 231 0.24 -30.17 1.79
N LEU A 232 -0.46 -29.99 2.91
CA LEU A 232 -0.17 -30.68 4.16
C LEU A 232 -0.40 -32.18 4.04
N VAL A 233 -1.44 -32.61 3.34
CA VAL A 233 -1.66 -34.04 3.07
C VAL A 233 -0.50 -34.64 2.26
N ILE A 234 -0.02 -33.94 1.24
CA ILE A 234 1.15 -34.38 0.46
C ILE A 234 2.38 -34.53 1.37
N ASP A 235 2.64 -33.57 2.28
CA ASP A 235 3.74 -33.64 3.22
C ASP A 235 3.63 -34.89 4.13
N MET A 236 2.44 -35.15 4.64
CA MET A 236 2.19 -36.32 5.52
C MET A 236 2.40 -37.65 4.79
N VAL A 237 1.93 -37.77 3.54
CA VAL A 237 2.14 -38.97 2.72
C VAL A 237 3.63 -39.20 2.46
N VAL A 238 4.34 -38.16 1.99
CA VAL A 238 5.78 -38.26 1.72
C VAL A 238 6.56 -38.59 3.00
N ALA A 239 6.22 -37.96 4.13
CA ALA A 239 6.86 -38.23 5.40
C ALA A 239 6.64 -39.71 5.85
N SER A 240 5.43 -40.23 5.69
CA SER A 240 5.10 -41.62 6.02
C SER A 240 5.91 -42.63 5.19
N VAL A 241 6.05 -42.39 3.89
CA VAL A 241 6.82 -43.21 2.98
C VAL A 241 8.32 -43.19 3.39
N LEU A 242 8.90 -41.99 3.60
CA LEU A 242 10.31 -41.87 4.00
C LEU A 242 10.60 -42.56 5.32
N MET A 243 9.72 -42.42 6.32
CA MET A 243 9.85 -43.10 7.60
C MET A 243 9.79 -44.62 7.45
N SER A 244 8.89 -45.15 6.60
CA SER A 244 8.79 -46.60 6.36
C SER A 244 10.04 -47.18 5.68
N MET A 245 10.75 -46.37 4.89
CA MET A 245 12.03 -46.74 4.27
C MET A 245 13.25 -46.55 5.19
N GLY A 246 13.03 -46.08 6.43
CA GLY A 246 14.12 -45.84 7.40
C GLY A 246 14.94 -44.57 7.15
N MET A 247 14.49 -43.70 6.24
CA MET A 247 15.20 -42.48 5.85
C MET A 247 14.87 -41.30 6.75
N MET A 248 15.08 -41.43 8.07
CA MET A 248 14.74 -40.40 9.07
C MET A 248 15.54 -39.10 8.98
N MET A 249 16.74 -39.12 8.38
CA MET A 249 17.61 -37.95 8.30
C MET A 249 17.25 -36.96 7.18
N LEU A 250 16.44 -37.35 6.21
CA LEU A 250 16.06 -36.48 5.11
C LEU A 250 14.83 -35.62 5.51
N PRO A 251 14.89 -34.29 5.35
CA PRO A 251 13.75 -33.44 5.64
C PRO A 251 12.61 -33.70 4.64
N PRO A 252 11.43 -34.17 5.08
CA PRO A 252 10.31 -34.55 4.18
C PRO A 252 9.86 -33.39 3.28
N ALA A 253 9.95 -32.16 3.78
CA ALA A 253 9.54 -30.97 3.03
C ALA A 253 10.33 -30.74 1.73
N MET A 254 11.61 -31.15 1.69
CA MET A 254 12.41 -31.02 0.47
C MET A 254 12.06 -32.08 -0.58
N ILE A 255 11.67 -33.28 -0.13
CA ILE A 255 11.25 -34.37 -1.02
C ILE A 255 9.81 -34.14 -1.53
N SER A 256 8.94 -33.56 -0.71
CA SER A 256 7.55 -33.24 -1.10
C SER A 256 7.44 -32.06 -2.07
N LEU A 257 8.40 -31.14 -2.11
CA LEU A 257 8.36 -29.92 -2.93
C LEU A 257 8.08 -30.20 -4.42
N PRO A 258 8.80 -31.13 -5.13
CA PRO A 258 8.51 -31.43 -6.53
C PRO A 258 7.08 -31.91 -6.75
N PHE A 259 6.53 -32.73 -5.85
CA PHE A 259 5.16 -33.22 -5.95
C PHE A 259 4.13 -32.13 -5.73
N LYS A 260 4.38 -31.22 -4.78
CA LYS A 260 3.52 -30.06 -4.55
C LYS A 260 3.46 -29.16 -5.79
N MET A 261 4.63 -28.84 -6.36
CA MET A 261 4.72 -28.02 -7.57
C MET A 261 4.02 -28.68 -8.76
N LEU A 262 4.21 -30.00 -8.95
CA LEU A 262 3.56 -30.75 -10.02
C LEU A 262 2.03 -30.69 -9.89
N ILE A 263 1.48 -31.01 -8.71
CA ILE A 263 0.04 -30.99 -8.45
C ILE A 263 -0.52 -29.57 -8.61
N PHE A 264 0.19 -28.55 -8.12
CA PHE A 264 -0.21 -27.17 -8.25
C PHE A 264 -0.33 -26.71 -9.70
N VAL A 265 0.64 -27.09 -10.54
CA VAL A 265 0.62 -26.78 -11.98
C VAL A 265 -0.46 -27.56 -12.70
N LEU A 266 -0.61 -28.88 -12.42
CA LEU A 266 -1.66 -29.72 -13.06
C LEU A 266 -3.07 -29.26 -12.72
N ALA A 267 -3.29 -28.74 -11.50
CA ALA A 267 -4.57 -28.22 -11.06
C ALA A 267 -4.84 -26.78 -11.52
N ASP A 268 -3.95 -26.15 -12.29
CA ASP A 268 -4.01 -24.72 -12.61
C ASP A 268 -4.20 -23.85 -11.33
N GLY A 269 -3.34 -24.09 -10.35
CA GLY A 269 -3.47 -23.55 -9.00
C GLY A 269 -3.53 -22.02 -8.96
N TRP A 270 -2.77 -21.31 -9.81
CA TRP A 270 -2.82 -19.85 -9.87
C TRP A 270 -4.19 -19.34 -10.27
N HIS A 271 -4.80 -19.93 -11.29
CA HIS A 271 -6.13 -19.53 -11.74
C HIS A 271 -7.19 -19.78 -10.65
N LEU A 272 -7.16 -20.95 -10.00
CA LEU A 272 -8.09 -21.30 -8.93
C LEU A 272 -7.99 -20.34 -7.74
N ILE A 273 -6.77 -20.00 -7.32
CA ILE A 273 -6.51 -19.11 -6.20
C ILE A 273 -7.00 -17.69 -6.52
N ILE A 274 -6.59 -17.13 -7.66
CA ILE A 274 -6.98 -15.78 -8.06
C ILE A 274 -8.50 -15.68 -8.21
N LYS A 275 -9.13 -16.67 -8.86
CA LYS A 275 -10.58 -16.73 -9.02
C LYS A 275 -11.29 -16.76 -7.65
N SER A 276 -10.88 -17.67 -6.76
CA SER A 276 -11.46 -17.78 -5.41
C SER A 276 -11.30 -16.49 -4.61
N LEU A 277 -10.12 -15.88 -4.69
CA LEU A 277 -9.79 -14.66 -3.97
C LEU A 277 -10.60 -13.46 -4.48
N VAL A 278 -10.71 -13.26 -5.78
CA VAL A 278 -11.53 -12.19 -6.36
C VAL A 278 -13.01 -12.41 -6.08
N SER A 279 -13.51 -13.65 -6.23
CA SER A 279 -14.91 -14.00 -5.93
C SER A 279 -15.28 -13.78 -4.47
N SER A 280 -14.32 -13.77 -3.55
CA SER A 280 -14.59 -13.53 -2.12
C SER A 280 -14.96 -12.09 -1.79
N PHE A 281 -14.81 -11.15 -2.73
CA PHE A 281 -15.18 -9.74 -2.57
C PHE A 281 -16.49 -9.37 -3.26
N VAL A 282 -17.00 -10.24 -4.12
CA VAL A 282 -18.28 -10.10 -4.84
C VAL A 282 -19.38 -10.82 -4.06
#